data_93a11c8dad5e7b2221814fa3f0e5c5c9
#
_entry.id   93a11c8dad5e7b2221814fa3f0e5c5c9
#
_cell.length_a   1.000
_cell.length_b   1.000
_cell.length_c   1.000
_cell.angle_alpha   90.00
_cell.angle_beta   90.00
_cell.angle_gamma   90.00
#
_symmetry.space_group_name_H-M   'P 1'
#
loop_
_entity.id
_entity.type
_entity.pdbx_description
1 polymer ?
#
loop_
_entity_poly.entity_id
_entity_poly.type
_entity_poly.pdbx_seq_one_letter_code
_entity_poly.pdbx_strand_id
1 'polypeptide(L)'
;MPHNYHFWVYILSSRSRNLYTGITNSLPRRTATHREEVPGTHTAHYSIHRLVYFEFFRYVRSAIAREKQLKHWTRAQKIVLIERVNPTWVDLYPTLSDQTMPQTEDQPYP
;
A
#
# COMPACT_ATOMS: atom_id res chain seq x y z
N MET A 1 22.93 0.48 15.55
CA MET A 1 22.10 -0.46 14.79
C MET A 1 21.00 0.23 14.04
N PRO A 2 21.10 0.26 12.78
CA PRO A 2 20.03 0.92 12.01
C PRO A 2 18.76 0.10 12.07
N HIS A 3 17.71 0.78 12.32
CA HIS A 3 16.38 0.18 12.29
C HIS A 3 15.63 0.77 11.13
N ASN A 4 14.84 -0.07 10.49
CA ASN A 4 13.95 0.41 9.47
C ASN A 4 12.64 0.79 10.14
N TYR A 5 12.41 2.07 10.25
CA TYR A 5 11.18 2.60 10.86
C TYR A 5 10.19 3.06 9.81
N HIS A 6 10.34 2.58 8.59
CA HIS A 6 9.45 2.96 7.51
C HIS A 6 8.69 1.73 7.05
N PHE A 7 7.40 1.69 7.37
CA PHE A 7 6.53 0.59 6.98
C PHE A 7 5.28 1.16 6.38
N TRP A 8 4.75 0.49 5.38
CA TRP A 8 3.53 0.92 4.71
C TRP A 8 2.57 -0.24 4.61
N VAL A 9 1.29 0.07 4.85
CA VAL A 9 0.20 -0.81 4.48
C VAL A 9 -0.40 -0.20 3.23
N TYR A 10 -0.66 -1.03 2.24
CA TYR A 10 -1.08 -0.51 0.94
C TYR A 10 -2.18 -1.38 0.35
N ILE A 11 -2.93 -0.80 -0.57
CA ILE A 11 -3.95 -1.52 -1.32
C ILE A 11 -3.69 -1.30 -2.79
N LEU A 12 -3.63 -2.41 -3.52
CA LEU A 12 -3.53 -2.38 -4.97
C LEU A 12 -4.87 -2.77 -5.57
N SER A 13 -5.11 -2.31 -6.78
CA SER A 13 -6.35 -2.59 -7.49
C SER A 13 -6.07 -2.94 -8.94
N SER A 14 -6.88 -3.82 -9.50
CA SER A 14 -6.94 -4.02 -10.93
C SER A 14 -7.88 -2.98 -11.51
N ARG A 15 -7.99 -2.97 -12.84
CA ARG A 15 -8.97 -2.11 -13.50
C ARG A 15 -10.39 -2.43 -13.06
N SER A 16 -10.68 -3.70 -12.89
CA SER A 16 -12.00 -4.14 -12.47
C SER A 16 -12.17 -4.10 -10.96
N ARG A 17 -11.17 -3.52 -10.27
CA ARG A 17 -11.22 -3.27 -8.84
C ARG A 17 -11.19 -4.54 -7.99
N ASN A 18 -10.42 -5.53 -8.43
CA ASN A 18 -9.99 -6.58 -7.54
C ASN A 18 -8.91 -5.99 -6.65
N LEU A 19 -9.01 -6.24 -5.35
CA LEU A 19 -8.16 -5.58 -4.36
C LEU A 19 -7.16 -6.52 -3.74
N TYR A 20 -5.98 -6.00 -3.44
CA TYR A 20 -4.93 -6.73 -2.73
C TYR A 20 -4.37 -5.82 -1.65
N THR A 21 -4.34 -6.30 -0.41
CA THR A 21 -3.81 -5.55 0.73
C THR A 21 -2.49 -6.17 1.15
N GLY A 22 -1.48 -5.33 1.36
CA GLY A 22 -0.17 -5.81 1.74
C GLY A 22 0.54 -4.87 2.68
N ILE A 23 1.72 -5.30 3.10
CA ILE A 23 2.59 -4.54 3.99
C ILE A 23 4.00 -4.61 3.45
N THR A 24 4.75 -3.52 3.55
CA THR A 24 6.11 -3.49 3.04
C THR A 24 6.92 -2.44 3.77
N ASN A 25 8.24 -2.61 3.75
CA ASN A 25 9.14 -1.56 4.23
C ASN A 25 9.71 -0.73 3.08
N SER A 26 9.28 -0.99 1.86
CA SER A 26 9.69 -0.18 0.72
C SER A 26 8.55 -0.16 -0.29
N LEU A 27 7.71 0.85 -0.19
CA LEU A 27 6.53 0.95 -1.04
C LEU A 27 6.89 1.02 -2.53
N PRO A 28 7.86 1.86 -2.95
CA PRO A 28 8.18 1.91 -4.38
C PRO A 28 8.66 0.57 -4.92
N ARG A 29 9.52 -0.11 -4.18
CA ARG A 29 10.05 -1.38 -4.66
C ARG A 29 8.99 -2.46 -4.71
N ARG A 30 8.13 -2.51 -3.70
CA ARG A 30 7.10 -3.53 -3.65
C ARG A 30 6.06 -3.32 -4.76
N THR A 31 5.67 -2.07 -5.01
CA THR A 31 4.71 -1.82 -6.09
C THR A 31 5.34 -2.09 -7.44
N ALA A 32 6.61 -1.80 -7.61
CA ALA A 32 7.30 -2.15 -8.86
C ALA A 32 7.29 -3.66 -9.08
N THR A 33 7.53 -4.42 -8.03
CA THR A 33 7.51 -5.88 -8.13
C THR A 33 6.14 -6.39 -8.56
N HIS A 34 5.08 -5.82 -8.00
CA HIS A 34 3.73 -6.22 -8.39
C HIS A 34 3.44 -5.87 -9.85
N ARG A 35 3.98 -4.75 -10.32
CA ARG A 35 3.77 -4.33 -11.70
C ARG A 35 4.46 -5.26 -12.69
N GLU A 36 5.45 -6.02 -12.25
CA GLU A 36 6.11 -6.99 -13.10
C GLU A 36 5.29 -8.26 -13.32
N GLU A 37 4.18 -8.38 -12.61
CA GLU A 37 3.24 -9.50 -12.80
C GLU A 37 3.94 -10.86 -12.72
N VAL A 38 4.54 -11.11 -11.58
CA VAL A 38 5.23 -12.39 -11.36
C VAL A 38 4.24 -13.54 -11.55
N PRO A 39 4.51 -14.46 -12.47
CA PRO A 39 3.57 -15.55 -12.77
C PRO A 39 3.25 -16.39 -11.55
N GLY A 40 1.99 -16.80 -11.47
CA GLY A 40 1.54 -17.66 -10.38
C GLY A 40 1.11 -16.91 -9.14
N THR A 41 1.26 -15.59 -9.10
CA THR A 41 0.83 -14.82 -7.95
C THR A 41 -0.60 -14.35 -8.12
N HIS A 42 -1.23 -14.01 -7.00
CA HIS A 42 -2.58 -13.46 -7.03
C HIS A 42 -2.64 -12.18 -7.84
N THR A 43 -1.65 -11.29 -7.65
CA THR A 43 -1.64 -10.00 -8.34
C THR A 43 -1.48 -10.16 -9.83
N ALA A 44 -0.67 -11.13 -10.28
CA ALA A 44 -0.51 -11.38 -11.70
C ALA A 44 -1.80 -11.92 -12.30
N HIS A 45 -2.45 -12.85 -11.59
CA HIS A 45 -3.67 -13.46 -12.10
C HIS A 45 -4.76 -12.44 -12.38
N TYR A 46 -4.89 -11.43 -11.54
CA TYR A 46 -5.92 -10.40 -11.68
C TYR A 46 -5.39 -9.10 -12.26
N SER A 47 -4.12 -9.06 -12.66
CA SER A 47 -3.49 -7.83 -13.16
C SER A 47 -3.65 -6.69 -12.17
N ILE A 48 -3.31 -6.97 -10.91
CA ILE A 48 -3.48 -6.01 -9.82
C ILE A 48 -2.18 -5.24 -9.67
N HIS A 49 -2.06 -4.07 -10.27
CA HIS A 49 -0.87 -3.26 -10.16
C HIS A 49 -1.08 -1.80 -9.86
N ARG A 50 -2.32 -1.34 -9.83
CA ARG A 50 -2.59 0.07 -9.55
C ARG A 50 -2.56 0.30 -8.06
N LEU A 51 -1.70 1.19 -7.60
CA LEU A 51 -1.63 1.55 -6.19
C LEU A 51 -2.70 2.57 -5.90
N VAL A 52 -3.70 2.21 -5.10
CA VAL A 52 -4.83 3.11 -4.86
C VAL A 52 -4.89 3.65 -3.44
N TYR A 53 -4.09 3.10 -2.53
CA TYR A 53 -4.12 3.55 -1.14
C TYR A 53 -2.86 3.10 -0.41
N PHE A 54 -2.35 3.92 0.50
CA PHE A 54 -1.28 3.50 1.40
C PHE A 54 -1.30 4.32 2.67
N GLU A 55 -0.77 3.73 3.75
CA GLU A 55 -0.60 4.37 5.05
C GLU A 55 0.80 4.10 5.53
N PHE A 56 1.39 5.10 6.16
CA PHE A 56 2.73 4.99 6.70
C PHE A 56 2.69 4.65 8.19
N PHE A 57 3.61 3.80 8.61
CA PHE A 57 3.77 3.44 10.02
C PHE A 57 5.24 3.45 10.38
N ARG A 58 5.54 3.98 11.55
CA ARG A 58 6.88 3.95 12.06
C ARG A 58 7.23 2.59 12.65
N TYR A 59 6.26 1.94 13.28
CA TYR A 59 6.50 0.67 13.97
C TYR A 59 5.86 -0.48 13.23
N VAL A 60 6.64 -1.56 13.11
CA VAL A 60 6.17 -2.71 12.36
C VAL A 60 4.93 -3.34 13.00
N ARG A 61 4.85 -3.32 14.32
CA ARG A 61 3.67 -3.89 14.99
C ARG A 61 2.39 -3.18 14.60
N SER A 62 2.46 -1.85 14.53
CA SER A 62 1.31 -1.06 14.13
C SER A 62 0.92 -1.36 12.69
N ALA A 63 1.92 -1.50 11.83
CA ALA A 63 1.65 -1.82 10.43
C ALA A 63 1.01 -3.19 10.28
N ILE A 64 1.53 -4.17 11.01
CA ILE A 64 1.00 -5.53 10.95
C ILE A 64 -0.45 -5.55 11.44
N ALA A 65 -0.72 -4.86 12.54
CA ALA A 65 -2.08 -4.81 13.10
C ALA A 65 -3.03 -4.18 12.09
N ARG A 66 -2.61 -3.10 11.44
CA ARG A 66 -3.46 -2.43 10.46
C ARG A 66 -3.72 -3.28 9.24
N GLU A 67 -2.67 -3.97 8.75
CA GLU A 67 -2.83 -4.84 7.59
C GLU A 67 -3.84 -5.94 7.90
N LYS A 68 -3.73 -6.55 9.07
CA LYS A 68 -4.67 -7.58 9.47
C LYS A 68 -6.08 -7.04 9.58
N GLN A 69 -6.23 -5.85 10.15
CA GLN A 69 -7.52 -5.21 10.27
C GLN A 69 -8.14 -5.01 8.90
N LEU A 70 -7.39 -4.44 7.96
CA LEU A 70 -7.91 -4.16 6.63
C LEU A 70 -8.26 -5.44 5.89
N LYS A 71 -7.50 -6.50 6.09
CA LYS A 71 -7.79 -7.77 5.43
C LYS A 71 -9.11 -8.38 5.89
N HIS A 72 -9.55 -8.03 7.09
CA HIS A 72 -10.83 -8.51 7.60
C HIS A 72 -12.00 -7.60 7.25
N TRP A 73 -11.72 -6.43 6.73
CA TRP A 73 -12.78 -5.51 6.32
C TRP A 73 -13.50 -6.04 5.09
N THR A 74 -14.77 -5.67 4.97
CA THR A 74 -15.53 -6.00 3.77
C THR A 74 -14.99 -5.17 2.61
N ARG A 75 -15.33 -5.61 1.41
CA ARG A 75 -14.98 -4.86 0.21
C ARG A 75 -15.53 -3.43 0.27
N ALA A 76 -16.77 -3.29 0.73
CA ALA A 76 -17.39 -1.97 0.82
C ALA A 76 -16.62 -1.05 1.76
N GLN A 77 -16.16 -1.57 2.88
CA GLN A 77 -15.37 -0.78 3.82
C GLN A 77 -14.05 -0.32 3.22
N LYS A 78 -13.39 -1.21 2.47
CA LYS A 78 -12.14 -0.85 1.82
C LYS A 78 -12.36 0.22 0.76
N ILE A 79 -13.45 0.13 0.03
CA ILE A 79 -13.76 1.12 -0.99
C ILE A 79 -13.96 2.49 -0.35
N VAL A 80 -14.68 2.55 0.76
CA VAL A 80 -14.89 3.82 1.47
C VAL A 80 -13.55 4.40 1.89
N LEU A 81 -12.66 3.57 2.43
CA LEU A 81 -11.34 4.01 2.85
C LEU A 81 -10.54 4.59 1.69
N ILE A 82 -10.52 3.87 0.57
CA ILE A 82 -9.79 4.31 -0.61
C ILE A 82 -10.34 5.64 -1.11
N GLU A 83 -11.65 5.73 -1.25
CA GLU A 83 -12.25 6.90 -1.88
C GLU A 83 -12.24 8.14 -1.01
N ARG A 84 -11.98 7.97 0.29
CA ARG A 84 -11.82 9.12 1.17
C ARG A 84 -10.62 9.96 0.75
N VAL A 85 -9.55 9.32 0.29
CA VAL A 85 -8.33 10.02 -0.10
C VAL A 85 -8.02 9.93 -1.58
N ASN A 86 -8.66 9.02 -2.29
CA ASN A 86 -8.40 8.78 -3.70
C ASN A 86 -9.72 8.49 -4.41
N PRO A 87 -10.60 9.49 -4.52
CA PRO A 87 -11.97 9.27 -5.00
C PRO A 87 -12.07 8.74 -6.43
N THR A 88 -11.10 9.00 -7.26
CA THR A 88 -11.14 8.54 -8.65
C THR A 88 -10.25 7.34 -8.92
N TRP A 89 -9.67 6.76 -7.89
CA TRP A 89 -8.86 5.55 -8.00
C TRP A 89 -7.67 5.70 -8.93
N VAL A 90 -7.03 6.87 -8.90
CA VAL A 90 -5.81 7.08 -9.68
C VAL A 90 -4.71 6.20 -9.16
N ASP A 91 -3.85 5.77 -10.07
CA ASP A 91 -2.65 5.03 -9.68
C ASP A 91 -1.67 5.98 -9.00
N LEU A 92 -1.40 5.74 -7.73
CA LEU A 92 -0.53 6.59 -6.95
C LEU A 92 0.94 6.27 -7.13
N TYR A 93 1.27 5.20 -7.87
CA TYR A 93 2.66 4.80 -8.05
C TYR A 93 3.53 5.92 -8.62
N PRO A 94 3.09 6.65 -9.65
CA PRO A 94 3.93 7.73 -10.19
C PRO A 94 4.22 8.84 -9.19
N THR A 95 3.43 8.94 -8.12
CA THR A 95 3.67 9.95 -7.10
C THR A 95 4.65 9.50 -6.05
N LEU A 96 5.13 8.24 -6.13
CA LEU A 96 6.07 7.69 -5.15
C LEU A 96 7.47 8.15 -5.49
N SER A 97 7.65 9.43 -5.50
CA SER A 97 8.97 10.00 -5.66
C SER A 97 9.44 10.40 -4.27
N ASP A 98 10.41 11.25 -4.22
CA ASP A 98 11.00 11.63 -2.95
C ASP A 98 9.99 12.20 -1.97
N GLN A 99 8.96 12.86 -2.44
CA GLN A 99 8.02 13.46 -1.51
C GLN A 99 7.18 12.44 -0.76
N THR A 100 7.00 11.27 -1.33
CA THR A 100 6.20 10.24 -0.68
C THR A 100 6.94 9.58 0.45
N MET A 101 8.25 9.55 0.33
CA MET A 101 9.07 8.94 1.35
C MET A 101 9.16 9.88 2.53
N PRO A 102 8.99 9.38 3.74
CA PRO A 102 9.13 10.24 4.91
C PRO A 102 10.52 10.86 4.93
N GLN A 103 10.59 12.08 5.36
CA GLN A 103 11.87 12.73 5.57
C GLN A 103 12.40 12.31 6.90
N THR A 104 12.12 11.14 7.23
CA THR A 104 12.69 10.42 8.29
C THR A 104 12.49 11.04 9.63
N GLU A 105 13.60 11.24 10.25
CA GLU A 105 13.66 11.56 11.65
C GLU A 105 12.95 12.84 11.99
N ASP A 106 12.73 13.66 11.03
CA ASP A 106 12.04 14.91 11.28
C ASP A 106 10.56 14.75 11.43
N GLN A 107 10.06 13.58 11.09
CA GLN A 107 8.62 13.36 11.08
C GLN A 107 8.13 13.03 12.47
N PRO A 108 7.09 13.70 12.94
CA PRO A 108 6.47 13.30 14.19
C PRO A 108 5.56 12.12 13.90
N TYR A 109 5.92 10.97 14.42
CA TYR A 109 5.16 9.78 14.14
C TYR A 109 4.16 9.52 15.24
N PRO A 110 2.99 9.04 14.88
CA PRO A 110 2.01 8.64 15.87
C PRO A 110 2.46 7.43 16.64
#